data_7ef5218d731ef0e76ab8998ac82b3edd
#
_entry.id   7ef5218d731ef0e76ab8998ac82b3edd
#
_cell.length_a   1.000
_cell.length_b   1.000
_cell.length_c   1.000
_cell.angle_alpha   90.00
_cell.angle_beta   90.00
_cell.angle_gamma   90.00
#
_symmetry.space_group_name_H-M   'P 1'
#
loop_
_entity.id
_entity.type
_entity.pdbx_description
1 polymer ?
#
loop_
_entity_poly.entity_id
_entity_poly.type
_entity_poly.pdbx_seq_one_letter_code
_entity_poly.pdbx_strand_id
1 'polypeptide(L)'
;MKNNFDTVCIIGLGLIGGSIGLSMKKNNFESKIIGYAKTDKTRSKAVERGLVDDTEKDLAKAVDGADLIILATPLSTFKPIITEIAPFLKKGSIVTDTGSAKFAVLEELKDLIPKEVEFIPGHPIA
;
A
#
# COMPACT_ATOMS: atom_id res chain seq x y z
N MET A 1 -20.99 2.54 -2.74
CA MET A 1 -20.69 3.30 -1.51
C MET A 1 -19.45 4.16 -1.70
N LYS A 2 -19.60 5.42 -1.48
CA LYS A 2 -18.49 6.35 -1.64
C LYS A 2 -17.55 6.25 -0.42
N ASN A 3 -16.26 6.08 -0.65
CA ASN A 3 -15.29 6.05 0.43
C ASN A 3 -14.49 7.37 0.45
N ASN A 4 -13.59 7.52 1.43
CA ASN A 4 -12.80 8.73 1.62
C ASN A 4 -11.48 8.73 0.84
N PHE A 5 -11.22 7.70 0.05
CA PHE A 5 -9.97 7.58 -0.69
C PHE A 5 -10.24 7.55 -2.18
N ASP A 6 -9.67 8.49 -2.91
CA ASP A 6 -9.78 8.50 -4.38
C ASP A 6 -8.78 7.51 -5.00
N THR A 7 -7.58 7.42 -4.43
CA THR A 7 -6.53 6.55 -4.92
C THR A 7 -5.90 5.75 -3.78
N VAL A 8 -5.80 4.44 -3.97
CA VAL A 8 -5.18 3.52 -3.03
C VAL A 8 -3.98 2.87 -3.72
N CYS A 9 -2.85 2.85 -3.04
CA CYS A 9 -1.65 2.16 -3.51
C CYS A 9 -1.40 0.92 -2.65
N ILE A 10 -1.27 -0.24 -3.28
CA ILE A 10 -0.91 -1.48 -2.60
C ILE A 10 0.52 -1.82 -2.97
N ILE A 11 1.42 -1.79 -2.00
CA ILE A 11 2.82 -2.12 -2.21
C ILE A 11 3.03 -3.59 -1.89
N GLY A 12 3.23 -4.38 -2.92
CA GLY A 12 3.35 -5.83 -2.82
C GLY A 12 2.10 -6.54 -3.30
N LEU A 13 2.21 -7.23 -4.43
CA LEU A 13 1.08 -7.90 -5.09
C LEU A 13 1.17 -9.41 -4.98
N GLY A 14 1.74 -9.90 -3.88
CA GLY A 14 1.71 -11.31 -3.56
C GLY A 14 0.32 -11.72 -3.07
N LEU A 15 0.25 -12.83 -2.36
CA LEU A 15 -1.02 -13.40 -1.93
C LEU A 15 -1.88 -12.41 -1.12
N ILE A 16 -1.28 -11.77 -0.11
CA ILE A 16 -2.03 -10.87 0.77
C ILE A 16 -2.42 -9.57 0.06
N GLY A 17 -1.47 -8.92 -0.60
CA GLY A 17 -1.73 -7.67 -1.32
C GLY A 17 -2.74 -7.86 -2.43
N GLY A 18 -2.62 -8.96 -3.18
CA GLY A 18 -3.57 -9.30 -4.22
C GLY A 18 -4.97 -9.55 -3.67
N SER A 19 -5.06 -10.23 -2.53
CA SER A 19 -6.36 -10.50 -1.88
C SER A 19 -7.05 -9.22 -1.43
N ILE A 20 -6.27 -8.26 -0.92
CA ILE A 20 -6.82 -6.96 -0.51
C ILE A 20 -7.37 -6.22 -1.72
N GLY A 21 -6.60 -6.16 -2.82
CA GLY A 21 -7.05 -5.51 -4.05
C GLY A 21 -8.33 -6.12 -4.58
N LEU A 22 -8.39 -7.45 -4.64
CA LEU A 22 -9.56 -8.16 -5.11
C LEU A 22 -10.78 -7.88 -4.22
N SER A 23 -10.58 -7.90 -2.90
CA SER A 23 -11.65 -7.63 -1.95
C SER A 23 -12.22 -6.23 -2.11
N MET A 24 -11.36 -5.24 -2.30
CA MET A 24 -11.80 -3.87 -2.52
C MET A 24 -12.62 -3.75 -3.80
N LYS A 25 -12.18 -4.38 -4.88
CA LYS A 25 -12.92 -4.34 -6.14
C LYS A 25 -14.26 -5.06 -6.05
N LYS A 26 -14.31 -6.19 -5.36
CA LYS A 26 -15.57 -6.93 -5.16
C LYS A 26 -16.59 -6.19 -4.31
N ASN A 27 -16.11 -5.35 -3.39
CA ASN A 27 -17.00 -4.57 -2.53
C ASN A 27 -17.32 -3.20 -3.10
N ASN A 28 -17.06 -3.00 -4.38
CA ASN A 28 -17.41 -1.77 -5.10
C ASN A 28 -16.81 -0.50 -4.51
N PHE A 29 -15.56 -0.57 -4.04
CA PHE A 29 -14.86 0.65 -3.67
C PHE A 29 -14.67 1.50 -4.92
N GLU A 30 -14.97 2.78 -4.81
CA GLU A 30 -14.84 3.72 -5.91
C GLU A 30 -13.39 4.17 -6.13
N SER A 31 -12.48 3.79 -5.26
CA SER A 31 -11.07 4.15 -5.36
C SER A 31 -10.40 3.53 -6.58
N LYS A 32 -9.49 4.29 -7.18
CA LYS A 32 -8.56 3.73 -8.14
C LYS A 32 -7.48 2.98 -7.35
N ILE A 33 -7.20 1.75 -7.73
CA ILE A 33 -6.22 0.91 -7.03
C ILE A 33 -4.98 0.75 -7.90
N ILE A 34 -3.85 1.22 -7.41
CA ILE A 34 -2.55 1.09 -8.05
C ILE A 34 -1.73 0.06 -7.27
N GLY A 35 -1.21 -0.93 -7.96
CA GLY A 35 -0.38 -1.94 -7.33
C GLY A 35 1.09 -1.79 -7.69
N TYR A 36 1.96 -1.95 -6.71
CA TYR A 36 3.41 -1.99 -6.94
C TYR A 36 3.94 -3.40 -6.77
N ALA A 37 4.76 -3.84 -7.71
CA ALA A 37 5.54 -5.07 -7.59
C ALA A 37 6.81 -4.91 -8.40
N LYS A 38 7.86 -5.63 -7.99
CA LYS A 38 9.17 -5.53 -8.64
C LYS A 38 9.21 -6.16 -10.02
N THR A 39 8.49 -7.26 -10.24
CA THR A 39 8.60 -8.01 -11.47
C THR A 39 7.43 -7.76 -12.42
N ASP A 40 7.73 -7.77 -13.71
CA ASP A 40 6.71 -7.62 -14.75
C ASP A 40 5.68 -8.75 -14.66
N LYS A 41 6.12 -9.95 -14.36
CA LYS A 41 5.24 -11.11 -14.26
C LYS A 41 4.17 -10.91 -13.19
N THR A 42 4.58 -10.45 -12.00
CA THR A 42 3.63 -10.20 -10.90
C THR A 42 2.66 -9.09 -11.25
N ARG A 43 3.15 -8.00 -11.84
CA ARG A 43 2.30 -6.88 -12.25
C ARG A 43 1.28 -7.29 -13.29
N SER A 44 1.72 -8.01 -14.33
CA SER A 44 0.82 -8.47 -15.39
C SER A 44 -0.28 -9.37 -14.87
N LYS A 45 0.07 -10.29 -13.96
CA LYS A 45 -0.93 -11.19 -13.36
C LYS A 45 -1.94 -10.44 -12.52
N ALA A 46 -1.51 -9.40 -11.80
CA ALA A 46 -2.41 -8.61 -10.97
C ALA A 46 -3.47 -7.90 -11.80
N VAL A 47 -3.08 -7.31 -12.92
CA VAL A 47 -4.02 -6.65 -13.83
C VAL A 47 -4.93 -7.68 -14.50
N GLU A 48 -4.34 -8.77 -15.00
CA GLU A 48 -5.08 -9.84 -15.69
C GLU A 48 -6.17 -10.45 -14.80
N ARG A 49 -5.87 -10.62 -13.52
CA ARG A 49 -6.81 -11.21 -12.56
C ARG A 49 -7.77 -10.19 -11.95
N GLY A 50 -7.67 -8.93 -12.34
CA GLY A 50 -8.54 -7.89 -11.81
C GLY A 50 -8.29 -7.53 -10.36
N LEU A 51 -7.07 -7.73 -9.87
CA LEU A 51 -6.72 -7.41 -8.48
C LEU A 51 -6.52 -5.92 -8.25
N VAL A 52 -6.06 -5.21 -9.28
CA VAL A 52 -5.78 -3.78 -9.25
C VAL A 52 -6.22 -3.16 -10.57
N ASP A 53 -6.37 -1.83 -10.60
CA ASP A 53 -6.73 -1.12 -11.82
C ASP A 53 -5.52 -0.87 -12.70
N ASP A 54 -4.36 -0.63 -12.08
CA ASP A 54 -3.13 -0.34 -12.79
C ASP A 54 -1.96 -0.76 -11.92
N THR A 55 -0.77 -0.82 -12.50
CA THR A 55 0.43 -1.20 -11.77
C THR A 55 1.55 -0.20 -12.04
N GLU A 56 2.53 -0.21 -11.14
CA GLU A 56 3.70 0.65 -11.23
C GLU A 56 4.94 -0.13 -10.80
N LYS A 57 6.05 0.10 -11.48
CA LYS A 57 7.34 -0.52 -11.17
C LYS A 57 8.25 0.40 -10.36
N ASP A 58 7.88 1.66 -10.20
CA ASP A 58 8.63 2.66 -9.47
C ASP A 58 7.83 3.07 -8.23
N LEU A 59 8.42 2.89 -7.05
CA LEU A 59 7.76 3.21 -5.79
C LEU A 59 7.32 4.67 -5.70
N ALA A 60 8.17 5.59 -6.13
CA ALA A 60 7.83 7.01 -6.08
C ALA A 60 6.60 7.33 -6.92
N LYS A 61 6.50 6.73 -8.09
CA LYS A 61 5.33 6.91 -8.96
C LYS A 61 4.10 6.21 -8.42
N ALA A 62 4.30 5.05 -7.80
CA ALA A 62 3.18 4.26 -7.26
C ALA A 62 2.44 5.02 -6.16
N VAL A 63 3.16 5.74 -5.31
CA VAL A 63 2.54 6.47 -4.19
C VAL A 63 2.12 7.88 -4.54
N ASP A 64 2.48 8.37 -5.72
CA ASP A 64 2.17 9.74 -6.13
C ASP A 64 0.66 9.98 -6.15
N GLY A 65 0.20 10.91 -5.33
CA GLY A 65 -1.22 11.23 -5.23
C GLY A 65 -2.07 10.21 -4.49
N ALA A 66 -1.48 9.15 -3.95
CA ALA A 66 -2.25 8.15 -3.23
C ALA A 66 -2.72 8.67 -1.87
N ASP A 67 -3.97 8.41 -1.53
CA ASP A 67 -4.56 8.79 -0.26
C ASP A 67 -4.33 7.74 0.83
N LEU A 68 -4.23 6.48 0.41
CA LEU A 68 -3.97 5.34 1.29
C LEU A 68 -2.89 4.47 0.68
N ILE A 69 -1.87 4.15 1.46
CA ILE A 69 -0.79 3.27 1.04
C ILE A 69 -0.78 2.05 1.95
N ILE A 70 -0.89 0.87 1.37
CA ILE A 70 -0.93 -0.40 2.11
C ILE A 70 0.37 -1.16 1.87
N LEU A 71 1.13 -1.40 2.94
CA LEU A 71 2.36 -2.19 2.88
C LEU A 71 2.02 -3.67 3.03
N ALA A 72 2.17 -4.43 1.95
CA ALA A 72 1.85 -5.85 1.91
C ALA A 72 3.05 -6.71 1.53
N THR A 73 4.26 -6.21 1.79
CA THR A 73 5.52 -6.92 1.56
C THR A 73 6.05 -7.45 2.90
N PRO A 74 7.09 -8.30 2.88
CA PRO A 74 7.69 -8.78 4.13
C PRO A 74 8.16 -7.63 5.02
N LEU A 75 8.06 -7.84 6.32
CA LEU A 75 8.41 -6.84 7.33
C LEU A 75 9.81 -6.25 7.14
N SER A 76 10.77 -7.08 6.75
CA SER A 76 12.16 -6.65 6.52
C SER A 76 12.30 -5.60 5.42
N THR A 77 11.29 -5.43 4.56
CA THR A 77 11.31 -4.46 3.47
C THR A 77 10.71 -3.12 3.85
N PHE A 78 10.05 -3.01 5.01
CA PHE A 78 9.31 -1.80 5.38
C PHE A 78 10.20 -0.58 5.49
N LYS A 79 11.31 -0.68 6.22
CA LYS A 79 12.21 0.46 6.41
C LYS A 79 12.76 1.02 5.11
N PRO A 80 13.34 0.20 4.21
CA PRO A 80 13.80 0.71 2.92
C PRO A 80 12.66 1.27 2.05
N ILE A 81 11.51 0.63 2.05
CA ILE A 81 10.36 1.12 1.27
C ILE A 81 9.89 2.48 1.79
N ILE A 82 9.68 2.61 3.10
CA ILE A 82 9.23 3.86 3.68
C ILE A 82 10.24 4.98 3.46
N THR A 83 11.53 4.67 3.61
CA THR A 83 12.59 5.65 3.35
C THR A 83 12.52 6.16 1.91
N GLU A 84 12.26 5.28 0.96
CA GLU A 84 12.17 5.66 -0.45
C GLU A 84 10.91 6.47 -0.77
N ILE A 85 9.76 6.10 -0.22
CA ILE A 85 8.49 6.76 -0.56
C ILE A 85 8.21 8.03 0.25
N ALA A 86 8.83 8.18 1.42
CA ALA A 86 8.52 9.29 2.33
C ALA A 86 8.50 10.66 1.67
N PRO A 87 9.49 11.03 0.82
CA PRO A 87 9.48 12.36 0.19
C PRO A 87 8.33 12.58 -0.79
N PHE A 88 7.69 11.51 -1.23
CA PHE A 88 6.66 11.56 -2.28
C PHE A 88 5.25 11.36 -1.74
N LEU A 89 5.09 11.16 -0.43
CA LEU A 89 3.79 10.93 0.16
C LEU A 89 2.97 12.22 0.18
N LYS A 90 1.72 12.10 -0.21
CA LYS A 90 0.78 13.21 -0.23
C LYS A 90 0.45 13.66 1.19
N LYS A 91 0.39 14.96 1.42
CA LYS A 91 -0.04 15.52 2.70
C LYS A 91 -1.45 15.03 3.02
N GLY A 92 -1.64 14.53 4.22
CA GLY A 92 -2.94 13.99 4.64
C GLY A 92 -3.17 12.53 4.28
N SER A 93 -2.20 11.90 3.60
CA SER A 93 -2.34 10.48 3.27
C SER A 93 -2.12 9.59 4.49
N ILE A 94 -2.56 8.34 4.37
CA ILE A 94 -2.44 7.34 5.43
C ILE A 94 -1.60 6.18 4.92
N VAL A 95 -0.63 5.75 5.73
CA VAL A 95 0.15 4.54 5.46
C VAL A 95 -0.25 3.49 6.48
N THR A 96 -0.55 2.30 6.02
CA THR A 96 -0.90 1.18 6.88
C THR A 96 -0.17 -0.09 6.40
N ASP A 97 -0.24 -1.14 7.17
CA ASP A 97 0.32 -2.44 6.80
C ASP A 97 -0.75 -3.52 6.94
N THR A 98 -0.39 -4.75 6.61
CA THR A 98 -1.34 -5.87 6.63
C THR A 98 -1.49 -6.52 7.99
N GLY A 99 -0.90 -5.94 9.03
CA GLY A 99 -1.06 -6.44 10.39
C GLY A 99 -0.04 -7.47 10.83
N SER A 100 0.97 -7.75 10.00
CA SER A 100 2.00 -8.73 10.34
C SER A 100 3.19 -8.12 11.09
N ALA A 101 3.24 -6.80 11.20
CA ALA A 101 4.38 -6.11 11.81
C ALA A 101 4.29 -6.08 13.34
N LYS A 102 5.44 -6.25 14.00
CA LYS A 102 5.54 -6.16 15.44
C LYS A 102 5.54 -4.70 15.88
N PHE A 103 4.97 -4.44 17.05
CA PHE A 103 4.83 -3.08 17.58
C PHE A 103 6.17 -2.32 17.61
N ALA A 104 7.25 -2.96 18.07
CA ALA A 104 8.55 -2.30 18.17
C ALA A 104 9.06 -1.82 16.81
N VAL A 105 8.83 -2.60 15.76
CA VAL A 105 9.22 -2.22 14.39
C VAL A 105 8.38 -1.06 13.91
N LEU A 106 7.08 -1.07 14.20
CA LEU A 106 6.19 0.01 13.81
C LEU A 106 6.57 1.33 14.45
N GLU A 107 7.04 1.30 15.72
CA GLU A 107 7.50 2.50 16.39
C GLU A 107 8.73 3.12 15.70
N GLU A 108 9.65 2.28 15.23
CA GLU A 108 10.80 2.77 14.46
C GLU A 108 10.40 3.43 13.15
N LEU A 109 9.38 2.88 12.49
CA LEU A 109 8.93 3.40 11.20
C LEU A 109 8.25 4.75 11.30
N LYS A 110 7.63 5.06 12.42
CA LYS A 110 6.94 6.33 12.63
C LYS A 110 7.88 7.53 12.45
N ASP A 111 9.14 7.39 12.88
CA ASP A 111 10.11 8.49 12.75
C ASP A 111 10.51 8.76 11.30
N LEU A 112 10.29 7.82 10.41
CA LEU A 112 10.62 7.95 8.99
C LEU A 112 9.49 8.58 8.18
N ILE A 113 8.29 8.66 8.74
CA ILE A 113 7.10 9.13 8.04
C ILE A 113 6.92 10.63 8.26
N PRO A 114 6.64 11.43 7.20
CA PRO A 114 6.41 12.86 7.35
C PRO A 114 5.29 13.18 8.33
N LYS A 115 5.38 14.33 8.99
CA LYS A 115 4.40 14.76 10.00
C LYS A 115 2.98 14.89 9.45
N GLU A 116 2.85 15.24 8.19
CA GLU A 116 1.54 15.41 7.55
C GLU A 116 0.92 14.11 7.07
N VAL A 117 1.62 12.98 7.28
CA VAL A 117 1.16 11.65 6.89
C VAL A 117 0.92 10.84 8.16
N GLU A 118 -0.22 10.17 8.22
CA GLU A 118 -0.57 9.36 9.36
C GLU A 118 -0.19 7.90 9.11
N PHE A 119 0.47 7.28 10.09
CA PHE A 119 0.75 5.86 10.04
C PHE A 119 -0.21 5.14 11.00
N ILE A 120 -1.07 4.30 10.43
CA ILE A 120 -2.03 3.52 11.21
C ILE A 120 -1.67 2.05 11.06
N PRO A 121 -1.12 1.41 12.10
CA PRO A 121 -0.78 -0.01 12.02
C PRO A 121 -2.02 -0.85 11.77
N GLY A 122 -1.91 -1.83 10.87
CA GLY A 122 -2.93 -2.84 10.70
C GLY A 122 -2.82 -3.83 11.85
N HIS A 123 -3.91 -4.08 12.55
CA HIS A 123 -3.89 -5.05 13.63
C HIS A 123 -4.38 -6.39 13.10
N PRO A 124 -3.61 -7.48 13.30
CA PRO A 124 -4.12 -8.79 12.95
C PRO A 124 -5.33 -9.06 13.83
N ILE A 125 -6.38 -9.52 13.20
CA ILE A 125 -7.55 -9.99 13.93
C ILE A 125 -7.17 -11.37 14.46
N ALA A 126 -6.86 -11.42 15.70
CA ALA A 126 -6.43 -12.66 16.34
C ALA A 126 -7.56 -13.68 16.36
#